data_62b0ee9b4a2844448eeefc8b1175ba34
#
_entry.id   62b0ee9b4a2844448eeefc8b1175ba34
#
_cell.length_a   1.000
_cell.length_b   1.000
_cell.length_c   1.000
_cell.angle_alpha   90.00
_cell.angle_beta   90.00
_cell.angle_gamma   90.00
#
_symmetry.space_group_name_H-M   'P 1'
#
loop_
_entity.id
_entity.type
_entity.pdbx_description
1 polymer ?
#
loop_
_entity_poly.entity_id
_entity_poly.type
_entity_poly.pdbx_seq_one_letter_code
_entity_poly.pdbx_strand_id
1 'polypeptide(L)'
;MNHEVRLTCEGVERYLGEEESRVHALRGVSLTLEAGTVHAVVGPSGCGKSTLLYILGLLDQPDAGEVTIKSQKVSQLPDDELARKRNELIGFIFQFHFLLEDFSAQENVMIPMRRLGRLSEPEMLDRAGTLLDAVGLAAKRARPSRHLSGGEQQRVAIARALANDPEVILADEPTGNLDTKNSHRAFDLLQRIVQERGKALLLVTHNPEIAELCDWTHAMEDGRIVHAHQRVAG
;
A
#
# COMPACT_ATOMS: atom_id res chain seq x y z
N MET A 1 4.62 23.41 -5.42
CA MET A 1 4.70 23.18 -3.97
C MET A 1 5.75 22.09 -3.75
N ASN A 2 6.72 22.29 -2.85
CA ASN A 2 7.68 21.23 -2.52
C ASN A 2 6.97 20.23 -1.63
N HIS A 3 6.57 19.09 -2.17
CA HIS A 3 6.00 18.00 -1.39
C HIS A 3 7.12 17.27 -0.63
N GLU A 4 6.85 16.94 0.63
CA GLU A 4 7.79 16.16 1.45
C GLU A 4 7.91 14.73 0.92
N VAL A 5 9.12 14.25 0.70
CA VAL A 5 9.37 12.89 0.24
C VAL A 5 9.06 11.89 1.35
N ARG A 6 8.22 10.91 1.06
CA ARG A 6 7.82 9.83 1.98
C ARG A 6 8.61 8.55 1.79
N LEU A 7 8.89 8.20 0.53
CA LEU A 7 9.67 7.03 0.19
C LEU A 7 10.53 7.30 -1.05
N THR A 8 11.76 6.83 -1.02
CA THR A 8 12.61 6.69 -2.22
C THR A 8 13.11 5.27 -2.35
N CYS A 9 13.25 4.79 -3.57
CA CYS A 9 14.11 3.66 -3.88
C CYS A 9 15.09 4.08 -4.98
N GLU A 10 16.35 3.65 -4.85
CA GLU A 10 17.43 4.01 -5.75
C GLU A 10 18.20 2.78 -6.20
N GLY A 11 18.21 2.54 -7.51
CA GLY A 11 18.96 1.46 -8.14
C GLY A 11 18.60 0.06 -7.62
N VAL A 12 17.33 -0.16 -7.27
CA VAL A 12 16.89 -1.42 -6.65
C VAL A 12 16.99 -2.57 -7.65
N GLU A 13 17.75 -3.61 -7.27
CA GLU A 13 17.87 -4.86 -8.01
C GLU A 13 17.32 -6.03 -7.18
N ARG A 14 16.67 -6.97 -7.85
CA ARG A 14 16.21 -8.20 -7.22
C ARG A 14 16.27 -9.38 -8.17
N TYR A 15 16.86 -10.48 -7.70
CA TYR A 15 16.87 -11.77 -8.36
C TYR A 15 15.97 -12.74 -7.60
N LEU A 16 15.17 -13.50 -8.32
CA LEU A 16 14.29 -14.53 -7.78
C LEU A 16 14.70 -15.91 -8.32
N GLY A 17 14.49 -16.94 -7.51
CA GLY A 17 14.90 -18.33 -7.86
C GLY A 17 16.37 -18.61 -7.57
N GLU A 18 16.76 -19.85 -7.80
CA GLU A 18 18.12 -20.35 -7.54
C GLU A 18 18.75 -20.86 -8.83
N GLU A 19 20.09 -20.75 -8.92
CA GLU A 19 20.93 -21.26 -10.00
C GLU A 19 20.34 -21.02 -11.41
N GLU A 20 20.02 -22.10 -12.14
CA GLU A 20 19.54 -22.03 -13.54
C GLU A 20 18.15 -21.39 -13.71
N SER A 21 17.35 -21.34 -12.63
CA SER A 21 16.03 -20.71 -12.62
C SER A 21 16.06 -19.23 -12.18
N ARG A 22 17.24 -18.65 -11.99
CA ARG A 22 17.41 -17.30 -11.48
C ARG A 22 16.89 -16.24 -12.49
N VAL A 23 15.87 -15.50 -12.07
CA VAL A 23 15.26 -14.42 -12.87
C VAL A 23 15.65 -13.08 -12.27
N HIS A 24 16.16 -12.16 -13.10
CA HIS A 24 16.43 -10.78 -12.71
C HIS A 24 15.11 -9.99 -12.74
N ALA A 25 14.40 -10.00 -11.64
CA ALA A 25 13.03 -9.47 -11.51
C ALA A 25 12.98 -7.93 -11.44
N LEU A 26 13.97 -7.29 -10.79
CA LEU A 26 14.13 -5.82 -10.78
C LEU A 26 15.54 -5.47 -11.22
N ARG A 27 15.66 -4.47 -12.12
CA ARG A 27 16.90 -4.15 -12.82
C ARG A 27 17.22 -2.66 -12.68
N GLY A 28 17.62 -2.24 -11.47
CA GLY A 28 18.01 -0.87 -11.18
C GLY A 28 16.83 0.09 -11.12
N VAL A 29 15.73 -0.31 -10.47
CA VAL A 29 14.52 0.52 -10.34
C VAL A 29 14.76 1.66 -9.38
N SER A 30 14.42 2.88 -9.83
CA SER A 30 14.43 4.09 -8.98
C SER A 30 13.08 4.81 -9.10
N LEU A 31 12.55 5.24 -7.93
CA LEU A 31 11.31 5.98 -7.88
C LEU A 31 11.21 6.76 -6.56
N THR A 32 10.45 7.87 -6.57
CA THR A 32 10.19 8.71 -5.40
C THR A 32 8.69 8.86 -5.21
N LEU A 33 8.22 8.71 -3.97
CA LEU A 33 6.85 8.96 -3.56
C LEU A 33 6.79 10.16 -2.64
N GLU A 34 5.96 11.13 -2.98
CA GLU A 34 5.81 12.38 -2.25
C GLU A 34 4.51 12.41 -1.44
N ALA A 35 4.49 13.21 -0.39
CA ALA A 35 3.31 13.41 0.45
C ALA A 35 2.13 13.97 -0.36
N GLY A 36 0.94 13.40 -0.15
CA GLY A 36 -0.29 13.83 -0.80
C GLY A 36 -0.43 13.36 -2.25
N THR A 37 0.46 12.49 -2.76
CA THR A 37 0.44 12.01 -4.14
C THR A 37 0.06 10.53 -4.26
N VAL A 38 -0.58 10.22 -5.38
CA VAL A 38 -0.98 8.86 -5.76
C VAL A 38 -0.21 8.43 -7.00
N HIS A 39 0.51 7.32 -6.90
CA HIS A 39 1.31 6.75 -7.97
C HIS A 39 0.74 5.40 -8.42
N ALA A 40 0.63 5.18 -9.72
CA ALA A 40 0.31 3.89 -10.30
C ALA A 40 1.56 3.24 -10.91
N VAL A 41 1.73 1.94 -10.72
CA VAL A 41 2.66 1.11 -11.49
C VAL A 41 1.84 0.21 -12.41
N VAL A 42 2.08 0.33 -13.71
CA VAL A 42 1.39 -0.44 -14.75
C VAL A 42 2.40 -1.22 -15.59
N GLY A 43 1.94 -2.27 -16.26
CA GLY A 43 2.80 -3.06 -17.14
C GLY A 43 2.30 -4.50 -17.28
N PRO A 44 2.87 -5.30 -18.19
CA PRO A 44 2.47 -6.68 -18.42
C PRO A 44 2.64 -7.58 -17.20
N SER A 45 1.96 -8.73 -17.20
CA SER A 45 2.12 -9.73 -16.14
C SER A 45 3.58 -10.23 -16.11
N GLY A 46 4.14 -10.40 -14.92
CA GLY A 46 5.51 -10.88 -14.75
C GLY A 46 6.62 -9.83 -14.92
N CYS A 47 6.33 -8.56 -15.24
CA CYS A 47 7.36 -7.53 -15.42
C CYS A 47 8.02 -7.02 -14.12
N GLY A 48 7.63 -7.53 -12.93
CA GLY A 48 8.26 -7.20 -11.64
C GLY A 48 7.46 -6.29 -10.72
N LYS A 49 6.20 -5.90 -11.04
CA LYS A 49 5.38 -4.97 -10.23
C LYS A 49 5.19 -5.42 -8.79
N SER A 50 4.76 -6.67 -8.58
CA SER A 50 4.55 -7.20 -7.23
C SER A 50 5.89 -7.35 -6.49
N THR A 51 6.98 -7.69 -7.19
CA THR A 51 8.32 -7.74 -6.59
C THR A 51 8.73 -6.35 -6.11
N LEU A 52 8.50 -5.30 -6.92
CA LEU A 52 8.75 -3.92 -6.52
C LEU A 52 7.91 -3.55 -5.28
N LEU A 53 6.62 -3.87 -5.30
CA LEU A 53 5.72 -3.59 -4.17
C LEU A 53 6.19 -4.30 -2.88
N TYR A 54 6.69 -5.54 -2.98
CA TYR A 54 7.18 -6.29 -1.81
C TYR A 54 8.48 -5.72 -1.24
N ILE A 55 9.41 -5.27 -2.11
CA ILE A 55 10.64 -4.60 -1.67
C ILE A 55 10.32 -3.28 -0.99
N LEU A 56 9.51 -2.41 -1.63
CA LEU A 56 9.10 -1.14 -1.03
C LEU A 56 8.28 -1.34 0.25
N GLY A 57 7.56 -2.46 0.32
CA GLY A 57 6.76 -2.88 1.45
C GLY A 57 7.54 -3.55 2.58
N LEU A 58 8.85 -3.70 2.46
CA LEU A 58 9.69 -4.39 3.44
C LEU A 58 9.21 -5.84 3.72
N LEU A 59 8.60 -6.48 2.71
CA LEU A 59 8.23 -7.90 2.73
C LEU A 59 9.36 -8.77 2.17
N ASP A 60 10.22 -8.17 1.35
CA ASP A 60 11.41 -8.76 0.78
C ASP A 60 12.55 -7.72 0.80
N GLN A 61 13.79 -8.15 0.62
CA GLN A 61 14.97 -7.29 0.62
C GLN A 61 15.55 -7.19 -0.80
N PRO A 62 16.07 -6.04 -1.22
CA PRO A 62 16.77 -5.91 -2.49
C PRO A 62 18.15 -6.60 -2.43
N ASP A 63 18.60 -7.16 -3.55
CA ASP A 63 19.96 -7.67 -3.70
C ASP A 63 20.98 -6.53 -3.87
N ALA A 64 20.55 -5.39 -4.45
CA ALA A 64 21.33 -4.15 -4.54
C ALA A 64 20.38 -2.94 -4.57
N GLY A 65 20.93 -1.75 -4.36
CA GLY A 65 20.18 -0.51 -4.25
C GLY A 65 19.70 -0.26 -2.83
N GLU A 66 18.91 0.80 -2.67
CA GLU A 66 18.50 1.27 -1.36
C GLU A 66 17.02 1.69 -1.34
N VAL A 67 16.35 1.43 -0.22
CA VAL A 67 15.01 1.96 0.09
C VAL A 67 15.10 2.84 1.33
N THR A 68 14.57 4.06 1.22
CA THR A 68 14.53 5.04 2.31
C THR A 68 13.08 5.46 2.54
N ILE A 69 12.61 5.43 3.77
CA ILE A 69 11.28 5.93 4.17
C ILE A 69 11.48 7.01 5.22
N LYS A 70 10.94 8.21 4.96
CA LYS A 70 11.06 9.38 5.84
C LYS A 70 12.51 9.62 6.27
N SER A 71 13.43 9.65 5.30
CA SER A 71 14.88 9.84 5.49
C SER A 71 15.58 8.74 6.33
N GLN A 72 14.90 7.62 6.59
CA GLN A 72 15.50 6.46 7.25
C GLN A 72 15.78 5.36 6.23
N LYS A 73 17.03 4.92 6.13
CA LYS A 73 17.39 3.74 5.34
C LYS A 73 16.77 2.51 5.98
N VAL A 74 15.98 1.78 5.21
CA VAL A 74 15.23 0.61 5.70
C VAL A 74 15.60 -0.68 4.98
N SER A 75 16.27 -0.60 3.83
CA SER A 75 16.91 -1.76 3.21
C SER A 75 18.08 -2.26 4.07
N GLN A 76 18.24 -3.57 4.19
CA GLN A 76 19.34 -4.22 4.94
C GLN A 76 19.23 -4.20 6.48
N LEU A 77 18.05 -3.88 7.02
CA LEU A 77 17.78 -4.07 8.45
C LEU A 77 17.58 -5.56 8.77
N PRO A 78 17.86 -6.00 10.01
CA PRO A 78 17.49 -7.34 10.47
C PRO A 78 15.97 -7.59 10.36
N ASP A 79 15.57 -8.84 10.16
CA ASP A 79 14.17 -9.22 9.89
C ASP A 79 13.17 -8.72 10.94
N ASP A 80 13.54 -8.81 12.22
CA ASP A 80 12.68 -8.32 13.32
C ASP A 80 12.48 -6.80 13.26
N GLU A 81 13.52 -6.05 12.89
CA GLU A 81 13.46 -4.62 12.74
C GLU A 81 12.68 -4.23 11.48
N LEU A 82 12.89 -4.93 10.36
CA LEU A 82 12.08 -4.79 9.15
C LEU A 82 10.61 -5.02 9.44
N ALA A 83 10.25 -6.10 10.14
CA ALA A 83 8.88 -6.40 10.50
C ALA A 83 8.25 -5.30 11.36
N ARG A 84 9.00 -4.72 12.30
CA ARG A 84 8.54 -3.59 13.11
C ARG A 84 8.36 -2.33 12.28
N LYS A 85 9.36 -1.97 11.45
CA LYS A 85 9.31 -0.80 10.57
C LYS A 85 8.19 -0.90 9.55
N ARG A 86 7.99 -2.07 8.95
CA ARG A 86 6.86 -2.35 8.06
C ARG A 86 5.53 -2.06 8.75
N ASN A 87 5.31 -2.61 9.94
CA ASN A 87 4.06 -2.39 10.69
C ASN A 87 3.85 -0.94 11.13
N GLU A 88 4.93 -0.19 11.33
CA GLU A 88 4.91 1.22 11.73
C GLU A 88 4.70 2.17 10.55
N LEU A 89 5.43 1.97 9.46
CA LEU A 89 5.58 2.96 8.39
C LEU A 89 4.74 2.66 7.15
N ILE A 90 4.25 1.43 6.99
CA ILE A 90 3.59 0.98 5.77
C ILE A 90 2.21 0.42 6.05
N GLY A 91 1.22 0.89 5.29
CA GLY A 91 -0.11 0.32 5.22
C GLY A 91 -0.28 -0.51 3.96
N PHE A 92 -0.73 -1.75 4.07
CA PHE A 92 -0.99 -2.61 2.91
C PHE A 92 -2.47 -2.76 2.61
N ILE A 93 -2.79 -2.71 1.31
CA ILE A 93 -4.10 -3.04 0.75
C ILE A 93 -3.86 -4.06 -0.36
N PHE A 94 -4.49 -5.24 -0.26
CA PHE A 94 -4.36 -6.30 -1.24
C PHE A 94 -5.66 -6.52 -2.00
N GLN A 95 -5.58 -7.12 -3.17
CA GLN A 95 -6.73 -7.52 -4.00
C GLN A 95 -7.69 -8.43 -3.23
N PHE A 96 -7.14 -9.43 -2.52
CA PHE A 96 -7.87 -10.20 -1.52
C PHE A 96 -7.71 -9.49 -0.18
N HIS A 97 -8.79 -9.14 0.46
CA HIS A 97 -8.78 -8.26 1.65
C HIS A 97 -8.02 -8.84 2.84
N PHE A 98 -7.83 -10.18 2.89
CA PHE A 98 -7.19 -10.91 3.99
C PHE A 98 -7.69 -10.46 5.36
N LEU A 99 -9.00 -10.27 5.47
CA LEU A 99 -9.65 -10.04 6.76
C LEU A 99 -9.82 -11.37 7.49
N LEU A 100 -9.67 -11.34 8.80
CA LEU A 100 -10.05 -12.46 9.65
C LEU A 100 -11.57 -12.49 9.70
N GLU A 101 -12.16 -13.53 9.11
CA GLU A 101 -13.59 -13.60 8.81
C GLU A 101 -14.48 -13.62 10.07
N ASP A 102 -14.00 -14.25 11.13
CA ASP A 102 -14.69 -14.34 12.43
C ASP A 102 -14.54 -13.09 13.30
N PHE A 103 -13.55 -12.23 12.96
CA PHE A 103 -13.34 -10.96 13.65
C PHE A 103 -14.29 -9.90 13.11
N SER A 104 -14.74 -9.02 13.99
CA SER A 104 -15.48 -7.82 13.61
C SER A 104 -14.63 -6.89 12.72
N ALA A 105 -15.29 -5.95 12.04
CA ALA A 105 -14.60 -4.89 11.30
C ALA A 105 -13.60 -4.14 12.20
N GLN A 106 -14.00 -3.81 13.43
CA GLN A 106 -13.18 -3.07 14.38
C GLN A 106 -11.97 -3.88 14.84
N GLU A 107 -12.15 -5.15 15.18
CA GLU A 107 -11.04 -6.03 15.57
C GLU A 107 -10.02 -6.22 14.44
N ASN A 108 -10.47 -6.35 13.18
CA ASN A 108 -9.57 -6.41 12.02
C ASN A 108 -8.70 -5.14 11.91
N VAL A 109 -9.26 -3.96 12.14
CA VAL A 109 -8.51 -2.69 12.12
C VAL A 109 -7.53 -2.61 13.30
N MET A 110 -7.83 -3.22 14.44
CA MET A 110 -6.96 -3.21 15.62
C MET A 110 -5.74 -4.13 15.51
N ILE A 111 -5.74 -5.13 14.62
CA ILE A 111 -4.64 -6.11 14.50
C ILE A 111 -3.25 -5.45 14.39
N PRO A 112 -2.99 -4.52 13.45
CA PRO A 112 -1.68 -3.88 13.36
C PRO A 112 -1.34 -3.02 14.59
N MET A 113 -2.32 -2.41 15.26
CA MET A 113 -2.10 -1.64 16.49
C MET A 113 -1.66 -2.54 17.64
N ARG A 114 -2.32 -3.72 17.82
CA ARG A 114 -1.92 -4.73 18.80
C ARG A 114 -0.50 -5.22 18.57
N ARG A 115 -0.13 -5.45 17.32
CA ARG A 115 1.23 -5.89 16.95
C ARG A 115 2.29 -4.81 17.23
N LEU A 116 1.95 -3.53 17.06
CA LEU A 116 2.83 -2.40 17.36
C LEU A 116 2.99 -2.15 18.86
N GLY A 117 1.94 -2.39 19.66
CA GLY A 117 1.97 -2.38 21.13
C GLY A 117 2.14 -0.99 21.75
N ARG A 118 1.73 0.10 21.05
CA ARG A 118 1.88 1.48 21.52
C ARG A 118 0.63 2.06 22.17
N LEU A 119 -0.53 1.43 21.96
CA LEU A 119 -1.83 1.89 22.42
C LEU A 119 -2.44 0.88 23.40
N SER A 120 -3.15 1.37 24.39
CA SER A 120 -4.01 0.57 25.25
C SER A 120 -5.25 0.08 24.48
N GLU A 121 -5.94 -0.94 24.99
CA GLU A 121 -7.14 -1.48 24.34
C GLU A 121 -8.23 -0.41 24.11
N PRO A 122 -8.57 0.48 25.07
CA PRO A 122 -9.53 1.56 24.85
C PRO A 122 -9.09 2.53 23.75
N GLU A 123 -7.80 2.91 23.68
CA GLU A 123 -7.26 3.78 22.64
C GLU A 123 -7.33 3.12 21.25
N MET A 124 -7.04 1.81 21.17
CA MET A 124 -7.18 1.05 19.92
C MET A 124 -8.63 1.00 19.46
N LEU A 125 -9.59 0.77 20.37
CA LEU A 125 -11.02 0.76 20.06
C LEU A 125 -11.50 2.12 19.52
N ASP A 126 -11.12 3.21 20.17
CA ASP A 126 -11.48 4.57 19.74
C ASP A 126 -10.90 4.88 18.36
N ARG A 127 -9.59 4.63 18.19
CA ARG A 127 -8.91 4.85 16.90
C ARG A 127 -9.48 4.00 15.78
N ALA A 128 -9.74 2.71 16.01
CA ALA A 128 -10.35 1.83 15.02
C ALA A 128 -11.77 2.30 14.67
N GLY A 129 -12.55 2.76 15.67
CA GLY A 129 -13.84 3.37 15.47
C GLY A 129 -13.77 4.59 14.56
N THR A 130 -12.88 5.53 14.84
CA THR A 130 -12.66 6.74 14.04
C THR A 130 -12.27 6.41 12.59
N LEU A 131 -11.40 5.41 12.39
CA LEU A 131 -11.01 4.98 11.05
C LEU A 131 -12.16 4.33 10.28
N LEU A 132 -12.99 3.52 10.95
CA LEU A 132 -14.18 2.94 10.34
C LEU A 132 -15.24 3.98 9.99
N ASP A 133 -15.36 5.05 10.78
CA ASP A 133 -16.24 6.17 10.45
C ASP A 133 -15.75 6.92 9.21
N ALA A 134 -14.44 7.18 9.12
CA ALA A 134 -13.85 7.85 7.97
C ALA A 134 -14.07 7.09 6.64
N VAL A 135 -14.22 5.77 6.71
CA VAL A 135 -14.55 4.92 5.54
C VAL A 135 -16.05 4.60 5.42
N GLY A 136 -16.91 5.25 6.22
CA GLY A 136 -18.37 5.11 6.15
C GLY A 136 -18.92 3.80 6.70
N LEU A 137 -18.27 3.21 7.71
CA LEU A 137 -18.65 1.94 8.35
C LEU A 137 -19.00 2.08 9.84
N ALA A 138 -19.36 3.28 10.31
CA ALA A 138 -19.73 3.55 11.71
C ALA A 138 -20.73 2.54 12.28
N ALA A 139 -21.82 2.26 11.57
CA ALA A 139 -22.89 1.35 11.99
C ALA A 139 -22.49 -0.15 11.91
N LYS A 140 -21.32 -0.48 11.36
CA LYS A 140 -20.88 -1.87 11.09
C LYS A 140 -19.64 -2.27 11.86
N ARG A 141 -19.18 -1.48 12.82
CA ARG A 141 -17.96 -1.70 13.60
C ARG A 141 -17.89 -3.09 14.23
N ALA A 142 -18.99 -3.53 14.88
CA ALA A 142 -19.09 -4.82 15.56
C ALA A 142 -19.48 -5.99 14.65
N ARG A 143 -19.69 -5.75 13.32
CA ARG A 143 -20.14 -6.79 12.40
C ARG A 143 -18.97 -7.69 12.01
N PRO A 144 -19.10 -9.03 12.11
CA PRO A 144 -18.10 -9.97 11.60
C PRO A 144 -17.81 -9.75 10.11
N SER A 145 -16.53 -9.84 9.72
CA SER A 145 -16.09 -9.48 8.37
C SER A 145 -16.73 -10.36 7.28
N ARG A 146 -17.01 -11.63 7.56
CA ARG A 146 -17.72 -12.54 6.65
C ARG A 146 -19.14 -12.08 6.29
N HIS A 147 -19.75 -11.21 7.09
CA HIS A 147 -21.11 -10.68 6.85
C HIS A 147 -21.11 -9.30 6.18
N LEU A 148 -19.95 -8.83 5.77
CA LEU A 148 -19.79 -7.58 5.01
C LEU A 148 -19.81 -7.87 3.51
N SER A 149 -20.33 -6.94 2.70
CA SER A 149 -20.19 -7.01 1.24
C SER A 149 -18.70 -6.79 0.83
N GLY A 150 -18.31 -7.22 -0.37
CA GLY A 150 -16.94 -7.05 -0.86
C GLY A 150 -16.44 -5.59 -0.78
N GLY A 151 -17.27 -4.62 -1.17
CA GLY A 151 -16.92 -3.20 -1.04
C GLY A 151 -16.82 -2.72 0.42
N GLU A 152 -17.55 -3.33 1.36
CA GLU A 152 -17.41 -3.04 2.79
C GLU A 152 -16.14 -3.68 3.35
N GLN A 153 -15.81 -4.90 2.95
CA GLN A 153 -14.56 -5.56 3.30
C GLN A 153 -13.35 -4.76 2.80
N GLN A 154 -13.42 -4.22 1.58
CA GLN A 154 -12.40 -3.33 1.04
C GLN A 154 -12.22 -2.09 1.91
N ARG A 155 -13.31 -1.45 2.34
CA ARG A 155 -13.23 -0.29 3.24
C ARG A 155 -12.66 -0.63 4.61
N VAL A 156 -12.92 -1.83 5.14
CA VAL A 156 -12.25 -2.31 6.37
C VAL A 156 -10.75 -2.51 6.12
N ALA A 157 -10.35 -3.07 4.98
CA ALA A 157 -8.93 -3.23 4.62
C ALA A 157 -8.22 -1.87 4.48
N ILE A 158 -8.89 -0.84 3.91
CA ILE A 158 -8.38 0.54 3.86
C ILE A 158 -8.22 1.10 5.28
N ALA A 159 -9.22 0.96 6.14
CA ALA A 159 -9.13 1.41 7.54
C ALA A 159 -7.99 0.71 8.31
N ARG A 160 -7.83 -0.61 8.09
CA ARG A 160 -6.73 -1.40 8.67
C ARG A 160 -5.36 -0.93 8.20
N ALA A 161 -5.21 -0.59 6.92
CA ALA A 161 -3.97 -0.05 6.38
C ALA A 161 -3.55 1.26 7.06
N LEU A 162 -4.52 2.06 7.52
CA LEU A 162 -4.29 3.34 8.20
C LEU A 162 -4.11 3.23 9.72
N ALA A 163 -4.23 2.03 10.29
CA ALA A 163 -4.31 1.80 11.73
C ALA A 163 -3.15 2.41 12.53
N ASN A 164 -1.93 2.28 12.04
CA ASN A 164 -0.72 2.81 12.69
C ASN A 164 -0.26 4.16 12.15
N ASP A 165 -1.10 4.88 11.39
CA ASP A 165 -0.77 6.16 10.75
C ASP A 165 0.48 6.09 9.85
N PRO A 166 0.52 5.17 8.86
CA PRO A 166 1.71 4.91 8.07
C PRO A 166 2.14 6.15 7.26
N GLU A 167 3.41 6.17 6.83
CA GLU A 167 3.92 7.19 5.91
C GLU A 167 3.53 6.88 4.45
N VAL A 168 3.48 5.58 4.12
CA VAL A 168 3.20 5.09 2.77
C VAL A 168 2.12 4.02 2.80
N ILE A 169 1.21 4.09 1.85
CA ILE A 169 0.22 3.05 1.57
C ILE A 169 0.65 2.34 0.28
N LEU A 170 0.74 1.03 0.34
CA LEU A 170 1.04 0.18 -0.81
C LEU A 170 -0.18 -0.69 -1.12
N ALA A 171 -0.63 -0.65 -2.38
CA ALA A 171 -1.84 -1.34 -2.79
C ALA A 171 -1.58 -2.24 -4.00
N ASP A 172 -1.84 -3.53 -3.86
CA ASP A 172 -1.77 -4.51 -4.95
C ASP A 172 -3.18 -4.79 -5.46
N GLU A 173 -3.50 -4.28 -6.66
CA GLU A 173 -4.81 -4.40 -7.30
C GLU A 173 -6.00 -4.07 -6.36
N PRO A 174 -6.01 -2.90 -5.70
CA PRO A 174 -6.95 -2.61 -4.61
C PRO A 174 -8.42 -2.59 -5.03
N THR A 175 -8.69 -2.61 -6.34
CA THR A 175 -10.03 -2.56 -6.91
C THR A 175 -10.35 -3.78 -7.79
N GLY A 176 -9.42 -4.73 -7.91
CA GLY A 176 -9.51 -5.83 -8.87
C GLY A 176 -10.70 -6.79 -8.66
N ASN A 177 -11.24 -6.88 -7.45
CA ASN A 177 -12.39 -7.73 -7.11
C ASN A 177 -13.71 -6.95 -6.96
N LEU A 178 -13.74 -5.68 -7.36
CA LEU A 178 -14.89 -4.80 -7.24
C LEU A 178 -15.51 -4.53 -8.62
N ASP A 179 -16.82 -4.30 -8.65
CA ASP A 179 -17.46 -3.72 -9.84
C ASP A 179 -16.95 -2.28 -10.08
N THR A 180 -17.12 -1.77 -11.30
CA THR A 180 -16.62 -0.45 -11.73
C THR A 180 -17.02 0.68 -10.76
N LYS A 181 -18.27 0.70 -10.32
CA LYS A 181 -18.77 1.74 -9.41
C LYS A 181 -18.12 1.70 -8.03
N ASN A 182 -17.91 0.51 -7.49
CA ASN A 182 -17.25 0.34 -6.20
C ASN A 182 -15.73 0.57 -6.33
N SER A 183 -15.12 0.26 -7.47
CA SER A 183 -13.73 0.54 -7.79
C SER A 183 -13.42 2.05 -7.73
N HIS A 184 -14.21 2.87 -8.43
CA HIS A 184 -14.07 4.34 -8.37
C HIS A 184 -14.27 4.88 -6.96
N ARG A 185 -15.29 4.41 -6.23
CA ARG A 185 -15.53 4.85 -4.85
C ARG A 185 -14.39 4.50 -3.90
N ALA A 186 -13.78 3.32 -4.05
CA ALA A 186 -12.63 2.90 -3.25
C ALA A 186 -11.40 3.76 -3.58
N PHE A 187 -11.18 4.05 -4.87
CA PHE A 187 -10.09 4.91 -5.32
C PHE A 187 -10.26 6.35 -4.81
N ASP A 188 -11.44 6.97 -4.99
CA ASP A 188 -11.74 8.31 -4.51
C ASP A 188 -11.53 8.43 -2.99
N LEU A 189 -11.93 7.40 -2.24
CA LEU A 189 -11.71 7.34 -0.81
C LEU A 189 -10.22 7.33 -0.46
N LEU A 190 -9.43 6.49 -1.15
CA LEU A 190 -7.97 6.41 -0.96
C LEU A 190 -7.29 7.73 -1.32
N GLN A 191 -7.61 8.32 -2.47
CA GLN A 191 -7.05 9.59 -2.93
C GLN A 191 -7.32 10.71 -1.92
N ARG A 192 -8.57 10.84 -1.47
CA ARG A 192 -8.94 11.82 -0.43
C ARG A 192 -8.14 11.63 0.85
N ILE A 193 -8.03 10.39 1.36
CA ILE A 193 -7.28 10.09 2.59
C ILE A 193 -5.79 10.44 2.42
N VAL A 194 -5.20 10.12 1.27
CA VAL A 194 -3.80 10.42 0.95
C VAL A 194 -3.56 11.93 0.99
N GLN A 195 -4.42 12.70 0.33
CA GLN A 195 -4.33 14.17 0.27
C GLN A 195 -4.55 14.82 1.65
N GLU A 196 -5.64 14.46 2.34
CA GLU A 196 -5.99 15.04 3.65
C GLU A 196 -4.96 14.73 4.74
N ARG A 197 -4.34 13.55 4.70
CA ARG A 197 -3.39 13.10 5.73
C ARG A 197 -1.93 13.26 5.32
N GLY A 198 -1.65 13.78 4.13
CA GLY A 198 -0.28 13.95 3.62
C GLY A 198 0.49 12.64 3.52
N LYS A 199 -0.19 11.53 3.19
CA LYS A 199 0.45 10.22 2.97
C LYS A 199 0.88 10.09 1.52
N ALA A 200 1.69 9.08 1.19
CA ALA A 200 1.94 8.68 -0.20
C ALA A 200 1.21 7.35 -0.49
N LEU A 201 0.68 7.20 -1.70
CA LEU A 201 0.09 5.94 -2.15
C LEU A 201 0.80 5.47 -3.42
N LEU A 202 1.27 4.23 -3.40
CA LEU A 202 1.66 3.51 -4.60
C LEU A 202 0.68 2.36 -4.80
N LEU A 203 0.06 2.29 -5.97
CA LEU A 203 -0.78 1.16 -6.34
C LEU A 203 -0.26 0.46 -7.60
N VAL A 204 -0.33 -0.85 -7.59
CA VAL A 204 -0.18 -1.68 -8.79
C VAL A 204 -1.57 -1.91 -9.34
N THR A 205 -1.78 -1.66 -10.63
CA THR A 205 -3.06 -1.92 -11.27
C THR A 205 -2.92 -2.26 -12.76
N HIS A 206 -3.82 -3.09 -13.24
CA HIS A 206 -4.03 -3.34 -14.67
C HIS A 206 -5.25 -2.56 -15.22
N ASN A 207 -5.95 -1.79 -14.37
CA ASN A 207 -7.08 -0.97 -14.79
C ASN A 207 -6.58 0.40 -15.29
N PRO A 208 -6.68 0.68 -16.61
CA PRO A 208 -6.19 1.94 -17.19
C PRO A 208 -6.96 3.16 -16.68
N GLU A 209 -8.27 3.03 -16.40
CA GLU A 209 -9.09 4.14 -15.90
C GLU A 209 -8.60 4.60 -14.52
N ILE A 210 -8.24 3.66 -13.64
CA ILE A 210 -7.68 3.99 -12.32
C ILE A 210 -6.27 4.57 -12.45
N ALA A 211 -5.43 4.03 -13.35
CA ALA A 211 -4.08 4.56 -13.57
C ALA A 211 -4.10 6.00 -14.07
N GLU A 212 -5.03 6.37 -14.95
CA GLU A 212 -5.20 7.74 -15.46
C GLU A 212 -5.66 8.75 -14.40
N LEU A 213 -6.27 8.28 -13.31
CA LEU A 213 -6.68 9.14 -12.19
C LEU A 213 -5.53 9.45 -11.22
N CYS A 214 -4.43 8.70 -11.28
CA CYS A 214 -3.27 8.89 -10.41
C CYS A 214 -2.47 10.13 -10.79
N ASP A 215 -1.76 10.72 -9.83
CA ASP A 215 -0.89 11.88 -10.07
C ASP A 215 0.34 11.49 -10.91
N TRP A 216 0.82 10.25 -10.74
CA TRP A 216 1.91 9.66 -11.50
C TRP A 216 1.56 8.27 -12.02
N THR A 217 1.98 7.98 -13.23
CA THR A 217 1.90 6.62 -13.80
C THR A 217 3.30 6.18 -14.23
N HIS A 218 3.77 5.05 -13.69
CA HIS A 218 5.05 4.43 -13.98
C HIS A 218 4.81 3.16 -14.82
N ALA A 219 5.22 3.19 -16.08
CA ALA A 219 5.19 2.01 -16.94
C ALA A 219 6.40 1.13 -16.66
N MET A 220 6.15 -0.13 -16.35
CA MET A 220 7.18 -1.11 -16.00
C MET A 220 7.23 -2.24 -17.04
N GLU A 221 8.43 -2.51 -17.56
CA GLU A 221 8.71 -3.59 -18.51
C GLU A 221 10.03 -4.28 -18.10
N ASP A 222 10.07 -5.60 -18.15
CA ASP A 222 11.27 -6.41 -17.92
C ASP A 222 12.11 -5.99 -16.69
N GLY A 223 11.44 -5.69 -15.58
CA GLY A 223 12.09 -5.30 -14.33
C GLY A 223 12.56 -3.85 -14.26
N ARG A 224 12.17 -2.98 -15.19
CA ARG A 224 12.57 -1.57 -15.25
C ARG A 224 11.36 -0.64 -15.35
N ILE A 225 11.46 0.54 -14.78
CA ILE A 225 10.56 1.66 -15.12
C ILE A 225 11.08 2.25 -16.43
N VAL A 226 10.31 2.06 -17.52
CA VAL A 226 10.68 2.52 -18.87
C VAL A 226 10.12 3.90 -19.17
N HIS A 227 9.04 4.28 -18.49
CA HIS A 227 8.40 5.59 -18.65
C HIS A 227 7.73 6.01 -17.35
N ALA A 228 7.81 7.29 -17.01
CA ALA A 228 7.05 7.90 -15.93
C ALA A 228 6.33 9.14 -16.46
N HIS A 229 5.04 9.22 -16.23
CA HIS A 229 4.18 10.33 -16.66
C HIS A 229 3.52 10.97 -15.44
N GLN A 230 3.66 12.28 -15.32
CA GLN A 230 2.94 13.08 -14.34
C GLN A 230 1.66 13.63 -14.98
N ARG A 231 0.54 13.41 -14.31
CA ARG A 231 -0.74 13.99 -14.72
C ARG A 231 -0.68 15.51 -14.57
N VAL A 232 -0.85 16.22 -15.65
CA VAL A 232 -1.00 17.69 -15.62
C VAL A 232 -2.41 18.00 -15.12
N ALA A 233 -2.51 18.68 -13.98
CA ALA A 233 -3.79 19.20 -13.52
C ALA A 233 -4.31 20.20 -14.57
N GLY A 234 -5.42 19.88 -15.20
CA GLY A 234 -6.13 20.74 -16.15
C GLY A 234 -6.92 21.84 -15.44
#